data_6adacc44e6a9960c027775ab46daac4e
#
_entry.id   6adacc44e6a9960c027775ab46daac4e
#
_cell.length_a   1.000
_cell.length_b   1.000
_cell.length_c   1.000
_cell.angle_alpha   90.00
_cell.angle_beta   90.00
_cell.angle_gamma   90.00
#
_symmetry.space_group_name_H-M   'P 1'
#
loop_
_entity.id
_entity.type
_entity.pdbx_description
1 polymer ?
#
loop_
_entity_poly.entity_id
_entity_poly.type
_entity_poly.pdbx_seq_one_letter_code
_entity_poly.pdbx_strand_id
1 'polypeptide(L)'
;MNSVLAERTLRFMLGCPAMNRSTHPHFNPWLALVVVCFGQFMVVLDATIVNVALPAIQTDLGFSDTSLAWVVNAYTLFFGGFLLLGGRAADLLGRRSLFIAGVGLFSAASLANGLATSETMLIVGRAIQGLGGAMLSPAALSVITTSFDEGPQRTKALSVWAGVAAGGGAVGLLLGGFLVESLSWEWIFFVNVPVGVAIVFAALRWVPNSVQEGALRHFDIAGAGTVTGGLVALVYAIVQASSWGWASGKTLGLAALGLALLAAFVAIERRSPAPLVRLELFKLRSLATGNGVFLMVAGGLFAMFYFASLYLQNVLGYSPLTTGLAFLPLCFAVAVSAGISSQLLARIGTRPVIVTGAVVAAGVLYWLSRIPVGGSYLPDL
;
A
#
# COMPACT_ATOMS: atom_id res chain seq x y z
N MET A 1 1.65 -14.17 -46.18
CA MET A 1 2.75 -15.08 -45.81
C MET A 1 4.10 -14.37 -45.71
N ASN A 2 4.27 -13.17 -46.24
CA ASN A 2 5.56 -12.46 -46.28
C ASN A 2 5.88 -11.53 -45.07
N SER A 3 4.90 -11.11 -44.30
CA SER A 3 5.12 -10.20 -43.15
C SER A 3 5.72 -10.90 -41.92
N VAL A 4 5.32 -12.12 -41.65
CA VAL A 4 5.78 -12.91 -40.48
C VAL A 4 7.23 -13.37 -40.64
N LEU A 5 7.66 -13.64 -41.86
CA LEU A 5 9.05 -14.01 -42.18
C LEU A 5 9.99 -12.80 -42.06
N ALA A 6 9.56 -11.63 -42.49
CA ALA A 6 10.33 -10.39 -42.37
C ALA A 6 10.56 -10.00 -40.90
N GLU A 7 9.54 -10.15 -40.07
CA GLU A 7 9.62 -9.87 -38.63
C GLU A 7 10.54 -10.85 -37.87
N ARG A 8 10.54 -12.14 -38.25
CA ARG A 8 11.47 -13.14 -37.69
C ARG A 8 12.91 -12.86 -38.06
N THR A 9 13.18 -12.42 -39.31
CA THR A 9 14.51 -12.11 -39.79
C THR A 9 15.07 -10.85 -39.13
N LEU A 10 14.22 -9.83 -38.91
CA LEU A 10 14.61 -8.60 -38.20
C LEU A 10 14.93 -8.84 -36.72
N ARG A 11 14.16 -9.70 -36.05
CA ARG A 11 14.43 -10.10 -34.66
C ARG A 11 15.71 -10.92 -34.51
N PHE A 12 16.05 -11.73 -35.51
CA PHE A 12 17.30 -12.49 -35.51
C PHE A 12 18.53 -11.60 -35.71
N MET A 13 18.41 -10.54 -36.54
CA MET A 13 19.48 -9.57 -36.76
C MET A 13 19.69 -8.60 -35.58
N LEU A 14 18.69 -8.38 -34.75
CA LEU A 14 18.76 -7.48 -33.57
C LEU A 14 19.28 -8.19 -32.31
N GLY A 15 19.66 -9.47 -32.38
CA GLY A 15 20.24 -10.20 -31.24
C GLY A 15 19.32 -10.30 -30.01
N CYS A 16 18.01 -10.13 -30.17
CA CYS A 16 17.05 -10.34 -29.09
C CYS A 16 16.95 -11.85 -28.82
N PRO A 17 17.42 -12.36 -27.69
CA PRO A 17 17.23 -13.76 -27.35
C PRO A 17 15.72 -14.01 -27.31
N ALA A 18 15.26 -15.03 -28.03
CA ALA A 18 13.90 -15.53 -27.90
C ALA A 18 13.68 -15.86 -26.41
N MET A 19 12.76 -15.16 -25.78
CA MET A 19 12.34 -15.49 -24.43
C MET A 19 11.92 -16.95 -24.40
N ASN A 20 12.76 -17.78 -23.79
CA ASN A 20 12.50 -19.20 -23.63
C ASN A 20 11.26 -19.32 -22.72
N ARG A 21 10.09 -19.45 -23.35
CA ARG A 21 8.86 -19.78 -22.63
C ARG A 21 9.08 -21.17 -22.05
N SER A 22 9.41 -21.25 -20.77
CA SER A 22 9.25 -22.51 -20.06
C SER A 22 7.77 -22.90 -20.19
N THR A 23 7.49 -23.77 -21.13
CA THR A 23 6.18 -24.40 -21.35
C THR A 23 5.91 -25.34 -20.18
N HIS A 24 5.49 -24.77 -19.04
CA HIS A 24 4.79 -25.56 -18.03
C HIS A 24 3.41 -25.88 -18.59
N PRO A 25 3.10 -27.15 -18.88
CA PRO A 25 1.90 -27.55 -19.65
C PRO A 25 0.55 -27.24 -18.96
N HIS A 26 0.53 -26.64 -17.77
CA HIS A 26 -0.70 -26.32 -17.00
C HIS A 26 -0.69 -24.96 -16.33
N PHE A 27 0.10 -23.96 -16.81
CA PHE A 27 0.09 -22.64 -16.24
C PHE A 27 -1.16 -21.87 -16.70
N ASN A 28 -2.05 -21.55 -15.75
CA ASN A 28 -3.19 -20.68 -15.98
C ASN A 28 -2.92 -19.29 -15.36
N PRO A 29 -2.71 -18.24 -16.16
CA PRO A 29 -2.38 -16.89 -15.65
C PRO A 29 -3.51 -16.29 -14.80
N TRP A 30 -4.75 -16.69 -15.01
CA TRP A 30 -5.90 -16.23 -14.23
C TRP A 30 -5.90 -16.79 -12.81
N LEU A 31 -5.43 -18.02 -12.60
CA LEU A 31 -5.28 -18.58 -11.26
C LEU A 31 -4.15 -17.87 -10.50
N ALA A 32 -3.04 -17.56 -11.17
CA ALA A 32 -1.98 -16.75 -10.57
C ALA A 32 -2.49 -15.35 -10.20
N LEU A 33 -3.28 -14.72 -11.07
CA LEU A 33 -3.94 -13.44 -10.77
C LEU A 33 -4.79 -13.52 -9.51
N VAL A 34 -5.64 -14.53 -9.39
CA VAL A 34 -6.50 -14.71 -8.20
C VAL A 34 -5.64 -14.78 -6.92
N VAL A 35 -4.57 -15.58 -6.93
CA VAL A 35 -3.69 -15.73 -5.77
C VAL A 35 -3.03 -14.41 -5.38
N VAL A 36 -2.47 -13.68 -6.35
CA VAL A 36 -1.81 -12.40 -6.03
C VAL A 36 -2.80 -11.30 -5.67
N CYS A 37 -4.03 -11.37 -6.18
CA CYS A 37 -5.13 -10.49 -5.75
C CYS A 37 -5.53 -10.73 -4.30
N PHE A 38 -5.59 -11.98 -3.84
CA PHE A 38 -5.84 -12.27 -2.42
C PHE A 38 -4.71 -11.76 -1.52
N GLY A 39 -3.44 -11.86 -1.97
CA GLY A 39 -2.32 -11.24 -1.25
C GLY A 39 -2.45 -9.73 -1.13
N GLN A 40 -2.77 -9.05 -2.22
CA GLN A 40 -3.01 -7.60 -2.22
C GLN A 40 -4.23 -7.21 -1.40
N PHE A 41 -5.31 -7.99 -1.47
CA PHE A 41 -6.50 -7.81 -0.65
C PHE A 41 -6.15 -7.86 0.84
N MET A 42 -5.36 -8.85 1.28
CA MET A 42 -4.91 -8.99 2.66
C MET A 42 -4.13 -7.74 3.14
N VAL A 43 -3.24 -7.20 2.31
CA VAL A 43 -2.47 -5.97 2.63
C VAL A 43 -3.38 -4.75 2.79
N VAL A 44 -4.35 -4.57 1.87
CA VAL A 44 -5.26 -3.41 1.91
C VAL A 44 -6.28 -3.55 3.04
N LEU A 45 -6.79 -4.77 3.23
CA LEU A 45 -7.70 -5.08 4.33
C LEU A 45 -7.04 -4.74 5.67
N ASP A 46 -5.79 -5.19 5.90
CA ASP A 46 -5.06 -4.93 7.14
C ASP A 46 -4.81 -3.42 7.36
N ALA A 47 -4.49 -2.68 6.30
CA ALA A 47 -4.29 -1.23 6.39
C ALA A 47 -5.56 -0.46 6.79
N THR A 48 -6.74 -0.99 6.50
CA THR A 48 -8.02 -0.33 6.78
C THR A 48 -8.72 -0.87 8.02
N ILE A 49 -8.66 -2.17 8.26
CA ILE A 49 -9.30 -2.85 9.40
C ILE A 49 -8.81 -2.27 10.75
N VAL A 50 -7.54 -1.92 10.84
CA VAL A 50 -6.92 -1.39 12.05
C VAL A 50 -7.54 -0.07 12.50
N ASN A 51 -8.02 0.78 11.57
CA ASN A 51 -8.58 2.10 11.91
C ASN A 51 -9.81 1.98 12.82
N VAL A 52 -10.65 0.97 12.61
CA VAL A 52 -11.83 0.73 13.44
C VAL A 52 -11.46 0.19 14.83
N ALA A 53 -10.32 -0.52 14.93
CA ALA A 53 -9.84 -1.11 16.18
C ALA A 53 -9.05 -0.14 17.06
N LEU A 54 -8.62 1.02 16.54
CA LEU A 54 -7.75 1.96 17.26
C LEU A 54 -8.24 2.31 18.68
N PRO A 55 -9.52 2.67 18.93
CA PRO A 55 -9.97 2.99 20.27
C PRO A 55 -9.91 1.80 21.24
N ALA A 56 -10.22 0.58 20.76
CA ALA A 56 -10.11 -0.63 21.55
C ALA A 56 -8.64 -0.94 21.91
N ILE A 57 -7.74 -0.83 20.94
CA ILE A 57 -6.28 -0.98 21.13
C ILE A 57 -5.76 0.05 22.14
N GLN A 58 -6.21 1.31 22.01
CA GLN A 58 -5.82 2.39 22.91
C GLN A 58 -6.16 2.06 24.35
N THR A 59 -7.39 1.62 24.58
CA THR A 59 -7.91 1.31 25.93
C THR A 59 -7.22 0.10 26.53
N ASP A 60 -7.01 -0.96 25.75
CA ASP A 60 -6.49 -2.22 26.22
C ASP A 60 -4.98 -2.19 26.49
N LEU A 61 -4.19 -1.61 25.58
CA LEU A 61 -2.74 -1.53 25.68
C LEU A 61 -2.23 -0.22 26.33
N GLY A 62 -3.12 0.72 26.67
CA GLY A 62 -2.78 1.96 27.36
C GLY A 62 -2.07 2.99 26.49
N PHE A 63 -2.32 3.00 25.18
CA PHE A 63 -1.70 3.98 24.27
C PHE A 63 -2.09 5.42 24.60
N SER A 64 -1.10 6.31 24.57
CA SER A 64 -1.36 7.75 24.53
C SER A 64 -1.89 8.16 23.14
N ASP A 65 -2.55 9.32 23.03
CA ASP A 65 -3.03 9.83 21.74
C ASP A 65 -1.91 10.01 20.72
N THR A 66 -0.70 10.35 21.17
CA THR A 66 0.48 10.51 20.31
C THR A 66 1.10 9.17 19.91
N SER A 67 1.10 8.18 20.80
CA SER A 67 1.67 6.85 20.49
C SER A 67 0.71 6.00 19.64
N LEU A 68 -0.61 6.20 19.76
CA LEU A 68 -1.62 5.47 18.98
C LEU A 68 -1.44 5.60 17.46
N ALA A 69 -1.06 6.78 17.00
CA ALA A 69 -0.78 7.02 15.58
C ALA A 69 0.31 6.10 15.00
N TRP A 70 1.21 5.59 15.87
CA TRP A 70 2.28 4.68 15.45
C TRP A 70 1.78 3.29 15.06
N VAL A 71 0.62 2.86 15.50
CA VAL A 71 -0.01 1.61 15.06
C VAL A 71 -0.22 1.62 13.53
N VAL A 72 -0.59 2.78 12.97
CA VAL A 72 -0.76 2.97 11.51
C VAL A 72 0.55 3.39 10.84
N ASN A 73 1.26 4.36 11.45
CA ASN A 73 2.45 4.96 10.85
C ASN A 73 3.62 3.98 10.72
N ALA A 74 3.86 3.12 11.72
CA ALA A 74 4.94 2.13 11.64
C ALA A 74 4.76 1.20 10.44
N TYR A 75 3.55 0.67 10.25
CA TYR A 75 3.22 -0.14 9.08
C TYR A 75 3.43 0.61 7.78
N THR A 76 2.85 1.81 7.65
CA THR A 76 2.87 2.59 6.41
C THR A 76 4.28 3.04 6.03
N LEU A 77 5.10 3.43 7.00
CA LEU A 77 6.47 3.87 6.78
C LEU A 77 7.38 2.73 6.32
N PHE A 78 7.29 1.57 6.97
CA PHE A 78 8.08 0.41 6.56
C PHE A 78 7.57 -0.17 5.24
N PHE A 79 6.26 -0.21 5.02
CA PHE A 79 5.69 -0.58 3.74
C PHE A 79 6.19 0.33 2.61
N GLY A 80 6.02 1.64 2.73
CA GLY A 80 6.42 2.61 1.71
C GLY A 80 7.93 2.69 1.52
N GLY A 81 8.69 2.71 2.62
CA GLY A 81 10.15 2.85 2.60
C GLY A 81 10.86 1.66 1.94
N PHE A 82 10.34 0.44 2.12
CA PHE A 82 10.92 -0.77 1.55
C PHE A 82 10.24 -1.24 0.26
N LEU A 83 9.18 -0.56 -0.22
CA LEU A 83 8.43 -0.96 -1.41
C LEU A 83 9.31 -1.07 -2.66
N LEU A 84 10.21 -0.12 -2.87
CA LEU A 84 11.13 -0.10 -4.00
C LEU A 84 12.17 -1.21 -3.93
N LEU A 85 12.72 -1.44 -2.72
CA LEU A 85 13.64 -2.54 -2.49
C LEU A 85 12.95 -3.90 -2.71
N GLY A 86 11.70 -4.04 -2.27
CA GLY A 86 10.87 -5.21 -2.53
C GLY A 86 10.67 -5.47 -4.01
N GLY A 87 10.41 -4.42 -4.81
CA GLY A 87 10.33 -4.52 -6.26
C GLY A 87 11.62 -5.05 -6.88
N ARG A 88 12.75 -4.49 -6.48
CA ARG A 88 14.06 -4.96 -6.94
C ARG A 88 14.38 -6.39 -6.51
N ALA A 89 14.02 -6.74 -5.27
CA ALA A 89 14.19 -8.09 -4.74
C ALA A 89 13.34 -9.11 -5.52
N ALA A 90 12.13 -8.75 -5.98
CA ALA A 90 11.28 -9.62 -6.79
C ALA A 90 11.95 -10.02 -8.11
N ASP A 91 12.64 -9.08 -8.76
CA ASP A 91 13.34 -9.34 -10.01
C ASP A 91 14.58 -10.23 -9.81
N LEU A 92 15.29 -10.10 -8.68
CA LEU A 92 16.55 -10.79 -8.39
C LEU A 92 16.38 -12.16 -7.74
N LEU A 93 15.47 -12.29 -6.77
CA LEU A 93 15.27 -13.50 -5.96
C LEU A 93 14.16 -14.40 -6.51
N GLY A 94 13.42 -13.90 -7.49
CA GLY A 94 12.25 -14.58 -8.06
C GLY A 94 10.95 -14.13 -7.45
N ARG A 95 10.00 -13.83 -8.34
CA ARG A 95 8.72 -13.20 -8.00
C ARG A 95 7.88 -14.04 -7.04
N ARG A 96 7.77 -15.37 -7.34
CA ARG A 96 7.04 -16.30 -6.47
C ARG A 96 7.69 -16.41 -5.10
N SER A 97 9.00 -16.56 -5.06
CA SER A 97 9.74 -16.74 -3.80
C SER A 97 9.58 -15.52 -2.89
N LEU A 98 9.71 -14.30 -3.46
CA LEU A 98 9.54 -13.07 -2.68
C LEU A 98 8.09 -12.85 -2.27
N PHE A 99 7.12 -13.17 -3.13
CA PHE A 99 5.70 -13.10 -2.80
C PHE A 99 5.37 -13.99 -1.60
N ILE A 100 5.82 -15.26 -1.62
CA ILE A 100 5.61 -16.22 -0.53
C ILE A 100 6.32 -15.77 0.75
N ALA A 101 7.57 -15.30 0.64
CA ALA A 101 8.30 -14.77 1.80
C ALA A 101 7.60 -13.55 2.41
N GLY A 102 7.09 -12.64 1.56
CA GLY A 102 6.32 -11.47 1.97
C GLY A 102 5.02 -11.84 2.69
N VAL A 103 4.23 -12.78 2.12
CA VAL A 103 3.01 -13.31 2.76
C VAL A 103 3.34 -13.99 4.09
N GLY A 104 4.38 -14.81 4.13
CA GLY A 104 4.81 -15.50 5.35
C GLY A 104 5.23 -14.53 6.46
N LEU A 105 6.07 -13.54 6.12
CA LEU A 105 6.49 -12.49 7.06
C LEU A 105 5.31 -11.66 7.55
N PHE A 106 4.42 -11.25 6.63
CA PHE A 106 3.21 -10.50 6.95
C PHE A 106 2.31 -11.27 7.93
N SER A 107 2.06 -12.55 7.65
CA SER A 107 1.20 -13.39 8.49
C SER A 107 1.83 -13.69 9.85
N ALA A 108 3.14 -13.93 9.90
CA ALA A 108 3.86 -14.14 11.17
C ALA A 108 3.85 -12.86 12.03
N ALA A 109 4.10 -11.70 11.43
CA ALA A 109 4.00 -10.42 12.11
C ALA A 109 2.56 -10.12 12.56
N SER A 110 1.57 -10.49 11.75
CA SER A 110 0.15 -10.36 12.11
C SER A 110 -0.20 -11.24 13.32
N LEU A 111 0.30 -12.48 13.36
CA LEU A 111 0.14 -13.33 14.53
C LEU A 111 0.76 -12.68 15.79
N ALA A 112 1.99 -12.15 15.67
CA ALA A 112 2.66 -11.47 16.78
C ALA A 112 1.89 -10.21 17.23
N ASN A 113 1.29 -9.47 16.30
CA ASN A 113 0.46 -8.29 16.61
C ASN A 113 -0.80 -8.69 17.38
N GLY A 114 -1.48 -9.78 16.99
CA GLY A 114 -2.64 -10.30 17.74
C GLY A 114 -2.28 -10.86 19.12
N LEU A 115 -1.01 -11.14 19.39
CA LEU A 115 -0.49 -11.57 20.70
C LEU A 115 0.19 -10.42 21.45
N ALA A 116 0.09 -9.17 20.98
CA ALA A 116 0.79 -8.05 21.60
C ALA A 116 0.20 -7.71 22.98
N THR A 117 1.09 -7.57 23.97
CA THR A 117 0.77 -7.22 25.34
C THR A 117 1.32 -5.83 25.74
N SER A 118 1.86 -5.09 24.80
CA SER A 118 2.41 -3.75 25.02
C SER A 118 2.41 -2.91 23.75
N GLU A 119 2.39 -1.57 23.91
CA GLU A 119 2.52 -0.60 22.81
C GLU A 119 3.72 -0.92 21.91
N THR A 120 4.89 -1.11 22.52
CA THR A 120 6.14 -1.35 21.78
C THR A 120 6.09 -2.62 20.96
N MET A 121 5.53 -3.71 21.51
CA MET A 121 5.40 -4.97 20.79
C MET A 121 4.50 -4.81 19.57
N LEU A 122 3.38 -4.12 19.72
CA LEU A 122 2.46 -3.88 18.60
C LEU A 122 3.11 -2.98 17.54
N ILE A 123 3.76 -1.87 17.92
CA ILE A 123 4.42 -0.94 16.97
C ILE A 123 5.53 -1.66 16.19
N VAL A 124 6.38 -2.43 16.86
CA VAL A 124 7.46 -3.20 16.20
C VAL A 124 6.87 -4.27 15.28
N GLY A 125 5.85 -4.99 15.73
CA GLY A 125 5.16 -5.97 14.90
C GLY A 125 4.52 -5.34 13.66
N ARG A 126 3.93 -4.14 13.79
CA ARG A 126 3.39 -3.36 12.66
C ARG A 126 4.47 -2.95 11.66
N ALA A 127 5.65 -2.55 12.14
CA ALA A 127 6.79 -2.26 11.27
C ALA A 127 7.24 -3.50 10.47
N ILE A 128 7.36 -4.65 11.12
CA ILE A 128 7.71 -5.93 10.49
C ILE A 128 6.61 -6.37 9.49
N GLN A 129 5.35 -6.18 9.84
CA GLN A 129 4.22 -6.47 8.96
C GLN A 129 4.24 -5.58 7.71
N GLY A 130 4.57 -4.28 7.86
CA GLY A 130 4.78 -3.36 6.76
C GLY A 130 5.89 -3.81 5.81
N LEU A 131 7.00 -4.34 6.35
CA LEU A 131 8.08 -4.92 5.55
C LEU A 131 7.58 -6.14 4.75
N GLY A 132 6.79 -7.03 5.36
CA GLY A 132 6.15 -8.15 4.67
C GLY A 132 5.29 -7.70 3.49
N GLY A 133 4.46 -6.66 3.71
CA GLY A 133 3.66 -6.03 2.67
C GLY A 133 4.49 -5.42 1.54
N ALA A 134 5.62 -4.77 1.87
CA ALA A 134 6.56 -4.19 0.92
C ALA A 134 7.25 -5.23 0.02
N MET A 135 7.41 -6.45 0.50
CA MET A 135 7.88 -7.58 -0.31
C MET A 135 6.76 -8.14 -1.20
N LEU A 136 5.57 -8.30 -0.65
CA LEU A 136 4.42 -8.94 -1.30
C LEU A 136 3.85 -8.10 -2.45
N SER A 137 3.56 -6.82 -2.23
CA SER A 137 2.80 -6.00 -3.19
C SER A 137 3.51 -5.79 -4.54
N PRO A 138 4.80 -5.42 -4.60
CA PRO A 138 5.49 -5.29 -5.88
C PRO A 138 5.75 -6.66 -6.54
N ALA A 139 5.95 -7.72 -5.77
CA ALA A 139 6.05 -9.08 -6.31
C ALA A 139 4.73 -9.51 -6.97
N ALA A 140 3.58 -9.21 -6.34
CA ALA A 140 2.25 -9.45 -6.90
C ALA A 140 2.05 -8.74 -8.24
N LEU A 141 2.36 -7.44 -8.29
CA LEU A 141 2.26 -6.65 -9.52
C LEU A 141 3.21 -7.18 -10.61
N SER A 142 4.43 -7.58 -10.24
CA SER A 142 5.40 -8.17 -11.16
C SER A 142 4.93 -9.52 -11.72
N VAL A 143 4.27 -10.37 -10.91
CA VAL A 143 3.65 -11.61 -11.39
C VAL A 143 2.57 -11.30 -12.44
N ILE A 144 1.70 -10.32 -12.21
CA ILE A 144 0.66 -9.92 -13.18
C ILE A 144 1.29 -9.46 -14.49
N THR A 145 2.24 -8.52 -14.43
CA THR A 145 2.84 -7.92 -15.63
C THR A 145 3.65 -8.90 -16.47
N THR A 146 4.08 -10.01 -15.91
CA THR A 146 4.83 -11.06 -16.62
C THR A 146 4.01 -12.27 -17.01
N SER A 147 2.86 -12.49 -16.35
CA SER A 147 1.95 -13.59 -16.69
C SER A 147 1.02 -13.27 -17.85
N PHE A 148 0.78 -11.97 -18.11
CA PHE A 148 -0.08 -11.49 -19.20
C PHE A 148 0.73 -10.69 -20.21
N ASP A 149 0.61 -11.03 -21.50
CA ASP A 149 1.19 -10.26 -22.61
C ASP A 149 0.55 -8.87 -22.68
N GLU A 150 1.30 -7.89 -23.23
CA GLU A 150 0.77 -6.53 -23.43
C GLU A 150 -0.49 -6.56 -24.30
N GLY A 151 -1.51 -5.84 -23.84
CA GLY A 151 -2.80 -5.77 -24.55
C GLY A 151 -4.01 -5.89 -23.62
N PRO A 152 -5.20 -6.21 -24.18
CA PRO A 152 -6.47 -6.20 -23.44
C PRO A 152 -6.50 -7.12 -22.22
N GLN A 153 -5.84 -8.29 -22.29
CA GLN A 153 -5.82 -9.23 -21.16
C GLN A 153 -5.06 -8.68 -19.96
N ARG A 154 -3.87 -8.05 -20.18
CA ARG A 154 -3.10 -7.40 -19.13
C ARG A 154 -3.83 -6.21 -18.53
N THR A 155 -4.49 -5.41 -19.38
CA THR A 155 -5.33 -4.30 -18.91
C THR A 155 -6.46 -4.81 -18.02
N LYS A 156 -7.15 -5.89 -18.41
CA LYS A 156 -8.18 -6.52 -17.60
C LYS A 156 -7.64 -7.05 -16.27
N ALA A 157 -6.48 -7.72 -16.27
CA ALA A 157 -5.86 -8.24 -15.06
C ALA A 157 -5.48 -7.12 -14.07
N LEU A 158 -4.90 -6.02 -14.58
CA LEU A 158 -4.58 -4.84 -13.76
C LEU A 158 -5.84 -4.14 -13.23
N SER A 159 -6.93 -4.10 -14.02
CA SER A 159 -8.21 -3.56 -13.56
C SER A 159 -8.83 -4.40 -12.45
N VAL A 160 -8.74 -5.73 -12.54
CA VAL A 160 -9.19 -6.64 -11.46
C VAL A 160 -8.36 -6.41 -10.21
N TRP A 161 -7.04 -6.33 -10.33
CA TRP A 161 -6.13 -6.08 -9.21
C TRP A 161 -6.43 -4.73 -8.51
N ALA A 162 -6.65 -3.66 -9.28
CA ALA A 162 -7.04 -2.36 -8.74
C ALA A 162 -8.42 -2.39 -8.07
N GLY A 163 -9.39 -3.10 -8.66
CA GLY A 163 -10.72 -3.29 -8.08
C GLY A 163 -10.70 -4.06 -6.75
N VAL A 164 -9.85 -5.08 -6.65
CA VAL A 164 -9.64 -5.85 -5.41
C VAL A 164 -8.99 -4.97 -4.33
N ALA A 165 -8.03 -4.12 -4.69
CA ALA A 165 -7.44 -3.18 -3.76
C ALA A 165 -8.48 -2.18 -3.22
N ALA A 166 -9.33 -1.61 -4.09
CA ALA A 166 -10.40 -0.72 -3.67
C ALA A 166 -11.44 -1.42 -2.79
N GLY A 167 -11.88 -2.65 -3.18
CA GLY A 167 -12.83 -3.45 -2.41
C GLY A 167 -12.29 -3.90 -1.06
N GLY A 168 -10.99 -4.16 -0.96
CA GLY A 168 -10.31 -4.53 0.28
C GLY A 168 -10.46 -3.46 1.37
N GLY A 169 -10.43 -2.19 0.98
CA GLY A 169 -10.66 -1.07 1.91
C GLY A 169 -12.05 -1.11 2.55
N ALA A 170 -13.09 -1.30 1.74
CA ALA A 170 -14.47 -1.38 2.22
C ALA A 170 -14.71 -2.59 3.12
N VAL A 171 -14.24 -3.76 2.67
CA VAL A 171 -14.37 -5.01 3.45
C VAL A 171 -13.60 -4.91 4.75
N GLY A 172 -12.41 -4.27 4.76
CA GLY A 172 -11.60 -4.09 5.96
C GLY A 172 -12.34 -3.32 7.07
N LEU A 173 -13.01 -2.23 6.72
CA LEU A 173 -13.77 -1.44 7.70
C LEU A 173 -14.94 -2.22 8.29
N LEU A 174 -15.71 -2.93 7.44
CA LEU A 174 -16.84 -3.74 7.89
C LEU A 174 -16.40 -4.93 8.73
N LEU A 175 -15.43 -5.69 8.22
CA LEU A 175 -14.92 -6.86 8.92
C LEU A 175 -14.26 -6.44 10.24
N GLY A 176 -13.56 -5.30 10.24
CA GLY A 176 -12.97 -4.72 11.45
C GLY A 176 -14.01 -4.42 12.50
N GLY A 177 -15.07 -3.72 12.12
CA GLY A 177 -16.18 -3.44 13.04
C GLY A 177 -16.80 -4.70 13.61
N PHE A 178 -17.06 -5.69 12.76
CA PHE A 178 -17.62 -6.98 13.18
C PHE A 178 -16.69 -7.75 14.14
N LEU A 179 -15.42 -7.86 13.80
CA LEU A 179 -14.45 -8.62 14.61
C LEU A 179 -14.21 -7.97 15.97
N VAL A 180 -14.03 -6.63 15.99
CA VAL A 180 -13.79 -5.89 17.24
C VAL A 180 -15.00 -5.95 18.18
N GLU A 181 -16.22 -5.84 17.64
CA GLU A 181 -17.44 -5.85 18.44
C GLU A 181 -17.84 -7.26 18.90
N SER A 182 -17.68 -8.27 18.01
CA SER A 182 -18.16 -9.63 18.30
C SER A 182 -17.14 -10.50 19.04
N LEU A 183 -15.85 -10.21 18.90
CA LEU A 183 -14.75 -10.98 19.48
C LEU A 183 -13.84 -10.08 20.31
N SER A 184 -12.80 -9.51 19.69
CA SER A 184 -11.89 -8.55 20.30
C SER A 184 -10.98 -7.95 19.22
N TRP A 185 -10.22 -6.88 19.54
CA TRP A 185 -9.38 -6.19 18.56
C TRP A 185 -8.27 -7.07 17.98
N GLU A 186 -7.75 -8.06 18.68
CA GLU A 186 -6.68 -8.95 18.24
C GLU A 186 -7.07 -9.77 16.99
N TRP A 187 -8.37 -10.04 16.84
CA TRP A 187 -8.88 -10.83 15.71
C TRP A 187 -8.70 -10.13 14.36
N ILE A 188 -8.54 -8.78 14.34
CA ILE A 188 -8.20 -8.08 13.09
C ILE A 188 -6.84 -8.54 12.53
N PHE A 189 -5.95 -8.99 13.42
CA PHE A 189 -4.65 -9.55 13.06
C PHE A 189 -4.71 -11.04 12.83
N PHE A 190 -5.39 -11.79 13.69
CA PHE A 190 -5.49 -13.24 13.56
C PHE A 190 -6.14 -13.68 12.25
N VAL A 191 -7.07 -12.93 11.68
CA VAL A 191 -7.73 -13.25 10.41
C VAL A 191 -6.74 -13.35 9.24
N ASN A 192 -5.62 -12.64 9.28
CA ASN A 192 -4.59 -12.68 8.25
C ASN A 192 -3.81 -14.01 8.24
N VAL A 193 -3.75 -14.72 9.35
CA VAL A 193 -2.93 -15.94 9.48
C VAL A 193 -3.48 -17.07 8.60
N PRO A 194 -4.74 -17.53 8.75
CA PRO A 194 -5.28 -18.58 7.91
C PRO A 194 -5.35 -18.16 6.43
N VAL A 195 -5.63 -16.89 6.15
CA VAL A 195 -5.64 -16.35 4.78
C VAL A 195 -4.24 -16.43 4.18
N GLY A 196 -3.20 -16.00 4.91
CA GLY A 196 -1.83 -16.06 4.46
C GLY A 196 -1.33 -17.49 4.22
N VAL A 197 -1.67 -18.42 5.10
CA VAL A 197 -1.36 -19.85 4.91
C VAL A 197 -1.99 -20.37 3.62
N ALA A 198 -3.27 -20.07 3.38
CA ALA A 198 -3.96 -20.47 2.15
C ALA A 198 -3.29 -19.86 0.89
N ILE A 199 -2.91 -18.57 0.95
CA ILE A 199 -2.22 -17.89 -0.14
C ILE A 199 -0.85 -18.54 -0.43
N VAL A 200 -0.07 -18.89 0.61
CA VAL A 200 1.23 -19.55 0.44
C VAL A 200 1.07 -20.88 -0.32
N PHE A 201 0.15 -21.74 0.12
CA PHE A 201 -0.12 -23.03 -0.56
C PHE A 201 -0.61 -22.82 -2.01
N ALA A 202 -1.50 -21.86 -2.22
CA ALA A 202 -1.99 -21.50 -3.55
C ALA A 202 -0.87 -20.95 -4.45
N ALA A 203 0.02 -20.13 -3.91
CA ALA A 203 1.16 -19.57 -4.63
C ALA A 203 2.16 -20.64 -5.04
N LEU A 204 2.45 -21.60 -4.16
CA LEU A 204 3.32 -22.75 -4.49
C LEU A 204 2.77 -23.55 -5.66
N ARG A 205 1.44 -23.65 -5.79
CA ARG A 205 0.77 -24.47 -6.80
C ARG A 205 0.53 -23.76 -8.14
N TRP A 206 0.19 -22.45 -8.10
CA TRP A 206 -0.35 -21.73 -9.26
C TRP A 206 0.47 -20.52 -9.71
N VAL A 207 1.41 -20.01 -8.90
CA VAL A 207 2.26 -18.90 -9.32
C VAL A 207 3.57 -19.44 -9.93
N PRO A 208 3.93 -19.04 -11.17
CA PRO A 208 5.16 -19.49 -11.78
C PRO A 208 6.38 -18.88 -11.09
N ASN A 209 7.44 -19.65 -10.94
CA ASN A 209 8.70 -19.10 -10.48
C ASN A 209 9.44 -18.51 -11.70
N SER A 210 9.66 -17.21 -11.69
CA SER A 210 10.39 -16.51 -12.75
C SER A 210 11.42 -15.58 -12.12
N VAL A 211 12.64 -15.68 -12.57
CA VAL A 211 13.75 -14.79 -12.22
C VAL A 211 14.12 -14.04 -13.48
N GLN A 212 14.47 -12.78 -13.38
CA GLN A 212 14.92 -12.01 -14.52
C GLN A 212 16.39 -12.36 -14.80
N GLU A 213 16.65 -13.06 -15.91
CA GLU A 213 18.01 -13.39 -16.35
C GLU A 213 18.76 -12.09 -16.71
N GLY A 214 20.00 -11.96 -16.22
CA GLY A 214 20.86 -10.81 -16.51
C GLY A 214 20.61 -9.59 -15.62
N ALA A 215 19.73 -9.64 -14.62
CA ALA A 215 19.59 -8.57 -13.65
C ALA A 215 20.89 -8.38 -12.84
N LEU A 216 21.36 -7.13 -12.76
CA LEU A 216 22.52 -6.82 -11.91
C LEU A 216 22.18 -7.17 -10.45
N ARG A 217 22.97 -8.07 -9.85
CA ARG A 217 22.76 -8.56 -8.46
C ARG A 217 23.20 -7.51 -7.41
N HIS A 218 22.80 -6.26 -7.59
CA HIS A 218 23.11 -5.20 -6.65
C HIS A 218 21.81 -4.70 -6.00
N PHE A 219 21.80 -4.75 -4.67
CA PHE A 219 20.76 -4.16 -3.85
C PHE A 219 21.24 -2.80 -3.35
N ASP A 220 20.48 -1.76 -3.59
CA ASP A 220 20.73 -0.46 -3.00
C ASP A 220 20.16 -0.40 -1.57
N ILE A 221 20.80 -1.16 -0.66
CA ILE A 221 20.42 -1.19 0.76
C ILE A 221 20.65 0.19 1.40
N ALA A 222 21.69 0.91 0.95
CA ALA A 222 21.98 2.25 1.45
C ALA A 222 20.89 3.24 1.04
N GLY A 223 20.41 3.20 -0.21
CA GLY A 223 19.25 3.97 -0.67
C GLY A 223 17.99 3.65 0.13
N ALA A 224 17.65 2.35 0.27
CA ALA A 224 16.48 1.95 1.05
C ALA A 224 16.59 2.37 2.53
N GLY A 225 17.75 2.19 3.15
CA GLY A 225 17.97 2.58 4.55
C GLY A 225 17.88 4.09 4.76
N THR A 226 18.43 4.89 3.85
CA THR A 226 18.40 6.36 3.95
C THR A 226 17.03 6.94 3.68
N VAL A 227 16.26 6.43 2.69
CA VAL A 227 14.88 6.90 2.46
C VAL A 227 13.95 6.50 3.61
N THR A 228 14.02 5.25 4.08
CA THR A 228 13.19 4.79 5.19
C THR A 228 13.54 5.52 6.49
N GLY A 229 14.83 5.57 6.84
CA GLY A 229 15.29 6.29 8.04
C GLY A 229 14.96 7.78 8.00
N GLY A 230 15.08 8.42 6.83
CA GLY A 230 14.70 9.81 6.62
C GLY A 230 13.22 10.07 6.82
N LEU A 231 12.36 9.21 6.26
CA LEU A 231 10.91 9.31 6.43
C LEU A 231 10.50 9.05 7.89
N VAL A 232 11.06 8.01 8.53
CA VAL A 232 10.81 7.71 9.95
C VAL A 232 11.18 8.90 10.82
N ALA A 233 12.37 9.48 10.63
CA ALA A 233 12.83 10.63 11.41
C ALA A 233 11.91 11.85 11.23
N LEU A 234 11.47 12.15 10.01
CA LEU A 234 10.57 13.26 9.74
C LEU A 234 9.20 13.05 10.37
N VAL A 235 8.60 11.86 10.17
CA VAL A 235 7.28 11.57 10.75
C VAL A 235 7.36 11.56 12.27
N TYR A 236 8.42 11.00 12.85
CA TYR A 236 8.62 11.05 14.30
C TYR A 236 8.74 12.48 14.82
N ALA A 237 9.49 13.34 14.12
CA ALA A 237 9.60 14.74 14.47
C ALA A 237 8.23 15.45 14.46
N ILE A 238 7.41 15.22 13.43
CA ILE A 238 6.08 15.80 13.28
C ILE A 238 5.13 15.31 14.38
N VAL A 239 5.08 14.00 14.63
CA VAL A 239 4.20 13.40 15.65
C VAL A 239 4.58 13.91 17.04
N GLN A 240 5.87 13.98 17.36
CA GLN A 240 6.33 14.44 18.66
C GLN A 240 6.37 15.97 18.84
N ALA A 241 6.18 16.73 17.75
CA ALA A 241 6.18 18.19 17.83
C ALA A 241 5.06 18.74 18.72
N SER A 242 3.94 18.03 18.85
CA SER A 242 2.86 18.38 19.78
C SER A 242 3.30 18.34 21.25
N SER A 243 4.16 17.37 21.61
CA SER A 243 4.65 17.17 22.98
C SER A 243 5.94 17.96 23.27
N TRP A 244 6.86 18.03 22.30
CA TRP A 244 8.16 18.70 22.49
C TRP A 244 8.15 20.19 22.15
N GLY A 245 7.12 20.63 21.40
CA GLY A 245 7.06 21.96 20.78
C GLY A 245 7.70 22.00 19.39
N TRP A 246 7.04 22.69 18.46
CA TRP A 246 7.46 22.80 17.05
C TRP A 246 8.84 23.45 16.88
N ALA A 247 9.19 24.42 17.74
CA ALA A 247 10.47 25.13 17.70
C ALA A 247 11.53 24.52 18.63
N SER A 248 11.29 23.36 19.24
CA SER A 248 12.26 22.73 20.14
C SER A 248 13.48 22.21 19.36
N GLY A 249 14.65 22.27 20.00
CA GLY A 249 15.88 21.72 19.41
C GLY A 249 15.79 20.22 19.08
N LYS A 250 14.95 19.46 19.82
CA LYS A 250 14.71 18.03 19.55
C LYS A 250 13.93 17.86 18.25
N THR A 251 12.82 18.58 18.07
CA THR A 251 11.98 18.52 16.85
C THR A 251 12.76 18.97 15.63
N LEU A 252 13.43 20.13 15.72
CA LEU A 252 14.19 20.69 14.61
C LEU A 252 15.41 19.83 14.26
N GLY A 253 16.13 19.31 15.26
CA GLY A 253 17.29 18.44 15.05
C GLY A 253 16.91 17.13 14.38
N LEU A 254 15.81 16.51 14.80
CA LEU A 254 15.32 15.27 14.19
C LEU A 254 14.76 15.49 12.79
N ALA A 255 14.05 16.60 12.55
CA ALA A 255 13.60 16.99 11.22
C ALA A 255 14.79 17.26 10.28
N ALA A 256 15.82 17.95 10.76
CA ALA A 256 17.05 18.19 10.00
C ALA A 256 17.79 16.88 9.66
N LEU A 257 17.85 15.93 10.61
CA LEU A 257 18.39 14.59 10.35
C LEU A 257 17.58 13.87 9.26
N GLY A 258 16.26 13.90 9.34
CA GLY A 258 15.38 13.30 8.33
C GLY A 258 15.62 13.89 6.94
N LEU A 259 15.69 15.21 6.83
CA LEU A 259 16.00 15.89 5.57
C LEU A 259 17.41 15.57 5.06
N ALA A 260 18.40 15.48 5.95
CA ALA A 260 19.77 15.10 5.59
C ALA A 260 19.83 13.66 5.04
N LEU A 261 19.10 12.71 5.65
CA LEU A 261 19.00 11.34 5.16
C LEU A 261 18.29 11.25 3.79
N LEU A 262 17.24 12.05 3.56
CA LEU A 262 16.59 12.12 2.25
C LEU A 262 17.49 12.77 1.19
N ALA A 263 18.29 13.77 1.56
CA ALA A 263 19.29 14.35 0.67
C ALA A 263 20.40 13.31 0.35
N ALA A 264 20.84 12.54 1.34
CA ALA A 264 21.77 11.43 1.15
C ALA A 264 21.20 10.36 0.24
N PHE A 265 19.91 9.98 0.39
CA PHE A 265 19.21 9.10 -0.53
C PHE A 265 19.32 9.58 -1.97
N VAL A 266 18.96 10.85 -2.25
CA VAL A 266 19.06 11.42 -3.60
C VAL A 266 20.50 11.41 -4.12
N ALA A 267 21.50 11.65 -3.26
CA ALA A 267 22.91 11.60 -3.65
C ALA A 267 23.38 10.16 -3.96
N ILE A 268 22.91 9.16 -3.21
CA ILE A 268 23.19 7.74 -3.44
C ILE A 268 22.55 7.30 -4.76
N GLU A 269 21.25 7.60 -4.97
CA GLU A 269 20.52 7.24 -6.19
C GLU A 269 21.18 7.80 -7.46
N ARG A 270 21.74 9.03 -7.40
CA ARG A 270 22.47 9.63 -8.52
C ARG A 270 23.77 8.92 -8.87
N ARG A 271 24.38 8.19 -7.92
CA ARG A 271 25.67 7.52 -8.08
C ARG A 271 25.54 6.01 -8.16
N SER A 272 24.38 5.46 -7.79
CA SER A 272 24.15 4.01 -7.77
C SER A 272 24.15 3.44 -9.21
N PRO A 273 24.87 2.35 -9.47
CA PRO A 273 24.80 1.67 -10.76
C PRO A 273 23.47 0.94 -10.97
N ALA A 274 22.72 0.70 -9.88
CA ALA A 274 21.42 0.04 -9.90
C ALA A 274 20.44 0.78 -8.96
N PRO A 275 20.05 2.03 -9.31
CA PRO A 275 19.22 2.86 -8.45
C PRO A 275 17.85 2.24 -8.23
N LEU A 276 17.28 2.42 -7.02
CA LEU A 276 15.91 2.05 -6.71
C LEU A 276 14.91 2.90 -7.50
N VAL A 277 15.24 4.20 -7.64
CA VAL A 277 14.43 5.17 -8.38
C VAL A 277 15.28 5.86 -9.43
N ARG A 278 14.90 5.73 -10.69
CA ARG A 278 15.50 6.53 -11.76
C ARG A 278 15.00 7.98 -11.66
N LEU A 279 15.78 8.84 -11.00
CA LEU A 279 15.43 10.24 -10.77
C LEU A 279 15.11 11.02 -12.06
N GLU A 280 15.58 10.54 -13.21
CA GLU A 280 15.25 11.10 -14.52
C GLU A 280 13.75 11.05 -14.85
N LEU A 281 13.02 10.06 -14.30
CA LEU A 281 11.57 9.94 -14.47
C LEU A 281 10.83 11.18 -13.93
N PHE A 282 11.34 11.82 -12.88
CA PHE A 282 10.74 13.04 -12.34
C PHE A 282 10.94 14.28 -13.20
N LYS A 283 11.81 14.22 -14.24
CA LYS A 283 11.90 15.26 -15.27
C LYS A 283 10.66 15.25 -16.19
N LEU A 284 9.95 14.12 -16.26
CA LEU A 284 8.68 14.02 -16.99
C LEU A 284 7.59 14.75 -16.21
N ARG A 285 7.22 15.95 -16.68
CA ARG A 285 6.25 16.83 -16.01
C ARG A 285 4.94 16.16 -15.67
N SER A 286 4.41 15.32 -16.56
CA SER A 286 3.17 14.58 -16.35
C SER A 286 3.28 13.60 -15.18
N LEU A 287 4.41 12.88 -15.08
CA LEU A 287 4.65 11.91 -14.02
C LEU A 287 4.85 12.61 -12.66
N ALA A 288 5.68 13.65 -12.61
CA ALA A 288 5.94 14.40 -11.38
C ALA A 288 4.66 15.06 -10.85
N THR A 289 3.87 15.71 -11.73
CA THR A 289 2.60 16.33 -11.35
C THR A 289 1.58 15.28 -10.91
N GLY A 290 1.45 14.16 -11.63
CA GLY A 290 0.53 13.08 -11.30
C GLY A 290 0.84 12.47 -9.92
N ASN A 291 2.12 12.18 -9.64
CA ASN A 291 2.55 11.66 -8.33
C ASN A 291 2.33 12.69 -7.21
N GLY A 292 2.58 13.99 -7.47
CA GLY A 292 2.31 15.04 -6.48
C GLY A 292 0.83 15.14 -6.12
N VAL A 293 -0.07 15.12 -7.11
CA VAL A 293 -1.52 15.12 -6.88
C VAL A 293 -1.94 13.85 -6.14
N PHE A 294 -1.44 12.68 -6.57
CA PHE A 294 -1.75 11.41 -5.90
C PHE A 294 -1.31 11.42 -4.43
N LEU A 295 -0.11 11.94 -4.13
CA LEU A 295 0.38 12.05 -2.76
C LEU A 295 -0.54 12.91 -1.88
N MET A 296 -0.99 14.06 -2.39
CA MET A 296 -1.89 14.95 -1.65
C MET A 296 -3.27 14.31 -1.40
N VAL A 297 -3.85 13.72 -2.45
CA VAL A 297 -5.18 13.08 -2.34
C VAL A 297 -5.11 11.84 -1.44
N ALA A 298 -4.10 10.99 -1.62
CA ALA A 298 -3.94 9.79 -0.78
C ALA A 298 -3.69 10.16 0.69
N GLY A 299 -2.82 11.15 0.95
CA GLY A 299 -2.58 11.63 2.32
C GLY A 299 -3.85 12.15 2.99
N GLY A 300 -4.64 12.96 2.27
CA GLY A 300 -5.94 13.45 2.78
C GLY A 300 -6.93 12.32 3.06
N LEU A 301 -7.00 11.32 2.16
CA LEU A 301 -7.90 10.18 2.31
C LEU A 301 -7.51 9.30 3.52
N PHE A 302 -6.24 8.99 3.70
CA PHE A 302 -5.78 8.22 4.87
C PHE A 302 -6.00 8.97 6.18
N ALA A 303 -5.72 10.28 6.21
CA ALA A 303 -6.02 11.12 7.37
C ALA A 303 -7.53 11.14 7.68
N MET A 304 -8.37 11.25 6.64
CA MET A 304 -9.82 11.21 6.80
C MET A 304 -10.28 9.89 7.45
N PHE A 305 -9.82 8.73 6.98
CA PHE A 305 -10.19 7.44 7.58
C PHE A 305 -9.78 7.35 9.04
N TYR A 306 -8.58 7.80 9.38
CA TYR A 306 -8.08 7.80 10.75
C TYR A 306 -8.94 8.70 11.66
N PHE A 307 -9.08 9.97 11.31
CA PHE A 307 -9.80 10.93 12.15
C PHE A 307 -11.31 10.69 12.19
N ALA A 308 -11.93 10.31 11.06
CA ALA A 308 -13.36 9.99 11.03
C ALA A 308 -13.67 8.77 11.90
N SER A 309 -12.81 7.74 11.91
CA SER A 309 -13.00 6.57 12.78
C SER A 309 -12.94 6.95 14.26
N LEU A 310 -11.97 7.75 14.66
CA LEU A 310 -11.86 8.27 16.04
C LEU A 310 -13.06 9.18 16.41
N TYR A 311 -13.49 10.05 15.51
CA TYR A 311 -14.63 10.94 15.74
C TYR A 311 -15.93 10.16 15.94
N LEU A 312 -16.22 9.19 15.05
CA LEU A 312 -17.41 8.35 15.14
C LEU A 312 -17.47 7.56 16.46
N GLN A 313 -16.34 7.00 16.91
CA GLN A 313 -16.31 6.19 18.13
C GLN A 313 -16.18 7.01 19.40
N ASN A 314 -15.24 7.97 19.47
CA ASN A 314 -14.92 8.68 20.69
C ASN A 314 -15.86 9.90 20.94
N VAL A 315 -16.38 10.53 19.88
CA VAL A 315 -17.24 11.72 19.99
C VAL A 315 -18.71 11.35 19.84
N LEU A 316 -19.08 10.60 18.79
CA LEU A 316 -20.47 10.20 18.56
C LEU A 316 -20.87 8.92 19.31
N GLY A 317 -19.92 8.21 19.95
CA GLY A 317 -20.19 7.01 20.74
C GLY A 317 -20.65 5.81 19.90
N TYR A 318 -20.30 5.76 18.62
CA TYR A 318 -20.65 4.64 17.75
C TYR A 318 -19.88 3.39 18.13
N SER A 319 -20.56 2.22 18.08
CA SER A 319 -19.87 0.95 18.18
C SER A 319 -18.93 0.71 16.99
N PRO A 320 -17.90 -0.16 17.11
CA PRO A 320 -17.02 -0.51 16.02
C PRO A 320 -17.76 -0.97 14.75
N LEU A 321 -18.80 -1.80 14.89
CA LEU A 321 -19.61 -2.26 13.76
C LEU A 321 -20.38 -1.10 13.11
N THR A 322 -21.03 -0.25 13.92
CA THR A 322 -21.76 0.92 13.42
C THR A 322 -20.81 1.89 12.70
N THR A 323 -19.59 2.05 13.20
CA THR A 323 -18.52 2.82 12.53
C THR A 323 -18.18 2.21 11.18
N GLY A 324 -17.98 0.90 11.10
CA GLY A 324 -17.74 0.21 9.83
C GLY A 324 -18.88 0.39 8.82
N LEU A 325 -20.14 0.28 9.28
CA LEU A 325 -21.34 0.52 8.47
C LEU A 325 -21.43 1.97 7.99
N ALA A 326 -21.04 2.95 8.82
CA ALA A 326 -21.02 4.36 8.48
C ALA A 326 -20.08 4.69 7.31
N PHE A 327 -19.04 3.90 7.06
CA PHE A 327 -18.16 4.05 5.90
C PHE A 327 -18.70 3.43 4.60
N LEU A 328 -19.78 2.65 4.64
CA LEU A 328 -20.35 2.01 3.43
C LEU A 328 -20.76 3.02 2.34
N PRO A 329 -21.43 4.13 2.63
CA PRO A 329 -21.77 5.12 1.61
C PRO A 329 -20.54 5.65 0.88
N LEU A 330 -19.44 5.90 1.61
CA LEU A 330 -18.17 6.33 1.03
C LEU A 330 -17.60 5.25 0.10
N CYS A 331 -17.58 3.99 0.54
CA CYS A 331 -17.08 2.87 -0.27
C CYS A 331 -17.89 2.70 -1.56
N PHE A 332 -19.22 2.83 -1.47
CA PHE A 332 -20.11 2.82 -2.62
C PHE A 332 -19.83 3.99 -3.57
N ALA A 333 -19.68 5.21 -3.02
CA ALA A 333 -19.34 6.40 -3.81
C ALA A 333 -17.99 6.25 -4.53
N VAL A 334 -16.98 5.65 -3.89
CA VAL A 334 -15.68 5.32 -4.53
C VAL A 334 -15.88 4.36 -5.70
N ALA A 335 -16.65 3.30 -5.54
CA ALA A 335 -16.90 2.34 -6.60
C ALA A 335 -17.66 2.97 -7.80
N VAL A 336 -18.69 3.78 -7.53
CA VAL A 336 -19.45 4.51 -8.56
C VAL A 336 -18.56 5.53 -9.26
N SER A 337 -17.80 6.31 -8.52
CA SER A 337 -16.91 7.34 -9.08
C SER A 337 -15.79 6.74 -9.94
N ALA A 338 -15.28 5.57 -9.59
CA ALA A 338 -14.31 4.85 -10.42
C ALA A 338 -14.90 4.46 -11.79
N GLY A 339 -16.15 3.98 -11.81
CA GLY A 339 -16.87 3.68 -13.04
C GLY A 339 -17.11 4.94 -13.90
N ILE A 340 -17.57 6.02 -13.28
CA ILE A 340 -17.81 7.31 -13.97
C ILE A 340 -16.50 7.86 -14.50
N SER A 341 -15.44 7.87 -13.69
CA SER A 341 -14.12 8.38 -14.07
C SER A 341 -13.54 7.64 -15.27
N SER A 342 -13.70 6.31 -15.33
CA SER A 342 -13.21 5.53 -16.48
C SER A 342 -13.90 5.91 -17.81
N GLN A 343 -15.18 6.23 -17.77
CA GLN A 343 -15.94 6.70 -18.95
C GLN A 343 -15.56 8.16 -19.31
N LEU A 344 -15.41 9.03 -18.31
CA LEU A 344 -15.00 10.42 -18.51
C LEU A 344 -13.59 10.54 -19.07
N LEU A 345 -12.64 9.71 -18.60
CA LEU A 345 -11.27 9.68 -19.13
C LEU A 345 -11.23 9.46 -20.64
N ALA A 346 -12.09 8.59 -21.16
CA ALA A 346 -12.20 8.32 -22.59
C ALA A 346 -12.80 9.49 -23.40
N ARG A 347 -13.63 10.34 -22.78
CA ARG A 347 -14.35 11.43 -23.46
C ARG A 347 -13.65 12.79 -23.37
N ILE A 348 -13.17 13.16 -22.18
CA ILE A 348 -12.64 14.50 -21.89
C ILE A 348 -11.15 14.50 -21.49
N GLY A 349 -10.53 13.32 -21.46
CA GLY A 349 -9.10 13.17 -21.16
C GLY A 349 -8.79 13.21 -19.66
N THR A 350 -7.51 12.99 -19.34
CA THR A 350 -7.04 12.76 -17.95
C THR A 350 -7.05 14.04 -17.10
N ARG A 351 -6.65 15.19 -17.68
CA ARG A 351 -6.50 16.45 -16.93
C ARG A 351 -7.78 16.93 -16.25
N PRO A 352 -8.91 17.12 -16.98
CA PRO A 352 -10.16 17.59 -16.36
C PRO A 352 -10.64 16.66 -15.25
N VAL A 353 -10.55 15.33 -15.45
CA VAL A 353 -10.98 14.33 -14.47
C VAL A 353 -10.18 14.44 -13.17
N ILE A 354 -8.84 14.55 -13.25
CA ILE A 354 -7.98 14.70 -12.08
C ILE A 354 -8.27 16.01 -11.35
N VAL A 355 -8.38 17.12 -12.09
CA VAL A 355 -8.63 18.45 -11.48
C VAL A 355 -9.97 18.48 -10.78
N THR A 356 -11.03 17.98 -11.43
CA THR A 356 -12.37 17.93 -10.81
C THR A 356 -12.36 17.06 -9.55
N GLY A 357 -11.74 15.87 -9.62
CA GLY A 357 -11.62 14.97 -8.46
C GLY A 357 -10.84 15.62 -7.29
N ALA A 358 -9.74 16.30 -7.59
CA ALA A 358 -8.94 16.98 -6.57
C ALA A 358 -9.70 18.17 -5.93
N VAL A 359 -10.44 18.95 -6.71
CA VAL A 359 -11.26 20.06 -6.20
C VAL A 359 -12.39 19.54 -5.30
N VAL A 360 -13.08 18.49 -5.74
CA VAL A 360 -14.13 17.84 -4.92
C VAL A 360 -13.53 17.30 -3.62
N ALA A 361 -12.41 16.59 -3.68
CA ALA A 361 -11.74 16.07 -2.48
C ALA A 361 -11.32 17.20 -1.51
N ALA A 362 -10.77 18.31 -2.04
CA ALA A 362 -10.43 19.47 -1.22
C ALA A 362 -11.67 20.10 -0.57
N GLY A 363 -12.77 20.21 -1.30
CA GLY A 363 -14.05 20.72 -0.78
C GLY A 363 -14.61 19.85 0.35
N VAL A 364 -14.57 18.52 0.18
CA VAL A 364 -15.01 17.56 1.20
C VAL A 364 -14.12 17.64 2.44
N LEU A 365 -12.78 17.65 2.28
CA LEU A 365 -11.86 17.78 3.42
C LEU A 365 -12.06 19.11 4.16
N TYR A 366 -12.31 20.21 3.43
CA TYR A 366 -12.65 21.49 4.03
C TYR A 366 -13.97 21.43 4.81
N TRP A 367 -15.00 20.77 4.25
CA TRP A 367 -16.27 20.55 4.96
C TRP A 367 -16.06 19.76 6.25
N LEU A 368 -15.35 18.63 6.17
CA LEU A 368 -15.02 17.80 7.33
C LEU A 368 -14.22 18.56 8.40
N SER A 369 -13.39 19.54 8.03
CA SER A 369 -12.66 20.39 8.99
C SER A 369 -13.55 21.33 9.80
N ARG A 370 -14.83 21.48 9.41
CA ARG A 370 -15.82 22.34 10.08
C ARG A 370 -16.80 21.56 10.96
N ILE A 371 -16.62 20.25 11.10
CA ILE A 371 -17.51 19.42 11.93
C ILE A 371 -17.50 19.91 13.38
N PRO A 372 -18.68 20.23 13.99
CA PRO A 372 -18.75 20.64 15.37
C PRO A 372 -18.53 19.46 16.32
N VAL A 373 -18.04 19.73 17.53
CA VAL A 373 -17.80 18.70 18.56
C VAL A 373 -19.09 17.97 18.99
N GLY A 374 -20.27 18.56 18.78
CA GLY A 374 -21.58 17.95 19.05
C GLY A 374 -22.37 17.63 17.79
N GLY A 375 -21.70 17.38 16.67
CA GLY A 375 -22.34 17.08 15.39
C GLY A 375 -23.08 15.75 15.36
N SER A 376 -23.81 15.52 14.26
CA SER A 376 -24.50 14.26 13.99
C SER A 376 -24.06 13.69 12.64
N TYR A 377 -24.22 12.38 12.45
CA TYR A 377 -23.72 11.71 11.24
C TYR A 377 -24.34 12.26 9.94
N LEU A 378 -25.66 12.38 9.87
CA LEU A 378 -26.35 12.75 8.62
C LEU A 378 -26.09 14.15 8.09
N PRO A 379 -26.07 15.25 8.92
CA PRO A 379 -25.80 16.58 8.39
C PRO A 379 -24.31 16.94 8.30
N ASP A 380 -23.43 16.24 9.03
CA ASP A 380 -22.05 16.70 9.23
C ASP A 380 -20.99 15.77 8.60
N LEU A 381 -21.28 14.50 8.38
CA LEU A 381 -20.44 13.48 7.77
C LEU A 381 -21.05 12.92 6.49
#